data_427361b30e8a0b2e22c58fbe0dbd3f50
#
_entry.id   427361b30e8a0b2e22c58fbe0dbd3f50
#
_cell.length_a   1.000
_cell.length_b   1.000
_cell.length_c   1.000
_cell.angle_alpha   90.00
_cell.angle_beta   90.00
_cell.angle_gamma   90.00
#
_symmetry.space_group_name_H-M   'P 1'
#
loop_
_entity.id
_entity.type
_entity.pdbx_description
1 polymer ?
#
loop_
_entity_poly.entity_id
_entity_poly.type
_entity_poly.pdbx_seq_one_letter_code
_entity_poly.pdbx_strand_id
1 'polypeptide(L)'
;MAFENKIKSWVSLDNQIKLLNERARSLREERSKLGENIFEYVETENLSDATVQISDGRLKFISITQTAPLTLTFLKTCLSDCIKNTEDVNSIMTYIKNSRHKKSVPEIKRSYTNNKE
;
A
#
# COMPACT_ATOMS: atom_id res chain seq x y z
N MET A 1 4.38 -29.75 24.72
CA MET A 1 3.19 -30.14 23.97
C MET A 1 3.22 -29.61 22.56
N ALA A 2 2.65 -30.36 21.64
CA ALA A 2 2.69 -29.97 20.21
C ALA A 2 2.02 -28.64 19.95
N PHE A 3 0.90 -28.36 20.63
CA PHE A 3 0.18 -27.10 20.45
C PHE A 3 1.02 -25.89 20.89
N GLU A 4 1.67 -26.00 22.04
CA GLU A 4 2.54 -24.93 22.55
C GLU A 4 3.70 -24.66 21.59
N ASN A 5 4.27 -25.72 21.03
CA ASN A 5 5.35 -25.59 20.06
C ASN A 5 4.89 -24.91 18.78
N LYS A 6 3.66 -25.21 18.34
CA LYS A 6 3.07 -24.55 17.17
C LYS A 6 2.87 -23.05 17.42
N ILE A 7 2.41 -22.69 18.61
CA ILE A 7 2.24 -21.29 18.97
C ILE A 7 3.59 -20.56 19.00
N LYS A 8 4.60 -21.20 19.59
CA LYS A 8 5.95 -20.61 19.62
C LYS A 8 6.51 -20.44 18.22
N SER A 9 6.30 -21.41 17.35
CA SER A 9 6.74 -21.33 15.96
C SER A 9 6.03 -20.21 15.22
N TRP A 10 4.72 -20.08 15.42
CA TRP A 10 3.94 -19.01 14.80
C TRP A 10 4.47 -17.64 15.23
N VAL A 11 4.70 -17.45 16.54
CA VAL A 11 5.22 -16.19 17.07
C VAL A 11 6.60 -15.88 16.49
N SER A 12 7.46 -16.89 16.41
CA SER A 12 8.80 -16.71 15.82
C SER A 12 8.72 -16.25 14.36
N LEU A 13 7.86 -16.87 13.57
CA LEU A 13 7.67 -16.49 12.17
C LEU A 13 7.10 -15.08 12.06
N ASP A 14 6.12 -14.76 12.90
CA ASP A 14 5.52 -13.43 12.91
C ASP A 14 6.56 -12.36 13.24
N ASN A 15 7.42 -12.61 14.21
CA ASN A 15 8.51 -11.69 14.55
C ASN A 15 9.47 -11.51 13.38
N GLN A 16 9.83 -12.59 12.68
CA GLN A 16 10.73 -12.52 11.53
C GLN A 16 10.12 -11.72 10.38
N ILE A 17 8.85 -11.95 10.10
CA ILE A 17 8.14 -11.21 9.05
C ILE A 17 8.11 -9.72 9.39
N LYS A 18 7.84 -9.39 10.64
CA LYS A 18 7.81 -7.99 11.08
C LYS A 18 9.15 -7.30 10.86
N LEU A 19 10.24 -7.97 11.23
CA LEU A 19 11.59 -7.42 11.02
C LEU A 19 11.90 -7.23 9.55
N LEU A 20 11.51 -8.21 8.73
CA LEU A 20 11.73 -8.12 7.28
C LEU A 20 10.91 -6.99 6.66
N ASN A 21 9.68 -6.79 7.12
CA ASN A 21 8.83 -5.71 6.63
C ASN A 21 9.41 -4.34 6.99
N GLU A 22 9.94 -4.20 8.20
CA GLU A 22 10.60 -2.96 8.63
C GLU A 22 11.84 -2.70 7.79
N ARG A 23 12.63 -3.75 7.54
CA ARG A 23 13.81 -3.64 6.69
C ARG A 23 13.44 -3.24 5.26
N ALA A 24 12.41 -3.89 4.72
CA ALA A 24 11.95 -3.58 3.37
C ALA A 24 11.47 -2.13 3.26
N ARG A 25 10.78 -1.63 4.29
CA ARG A 25 10.32 -0.24 4.31
C ARG A 25 11.49 0.73 4.28
N SER A 26 12.51 0.48 5.11
CA SER A 26 13.70 1.33 5.13
C SER A 26 14.41 1.34 3.77
N LEU A 27 14.52 0.17 3.16
CA LEU A 27 15.16 0.06 1.85
C LEU A 27 14.36 0.78 0.76
N ARG A 28 13.04 0.73 0.82
CA ARG A 28 12.18 1.45 -0.11
C ARG A 28 12.34 2.97 0.03
N GLU A 29 12.46 3.45 1.26
CA GLU A 29 12.70 4.87 1.53
C GLU A 29 14.03 5.33 0.95
N GLU A 30 15.09 4.54 1.16
CA GLU A 30 16.40 4.83 0.59
C GLU A 30 16.36 4.82 -0.93
N ARG A 31 15.69 3.82 -1.51
CA ARG A 31 15.55 3.71 -2.96
C ARG A 31 14.79 4.90 -3.54
N SER A 32 13.74 5.36 -2.85
CA SER A 32 12.97 6.52 -3.28
C SER A 32 13.81 7.78 -3.29
N LYS A 33 14.62 8.00 -2.28
CA LYS A 33 15.50 9.16 -2.20
C LYS A 33 16.52 9.15 -3.33
N LEU A 34 17.12 7.99 -3.56
CA LEU A 34 18.07 7.84 -4.68
C LEU A 34 17.36 8.06 -6.02
N GLY A 35 16.14 7.55 -6.16
CA GLY A 35 15.36 7.75 -7.37
C GLY A 35 15.08 9.20 -7.66
N GLU A 36 14.72 9.98 -6.63
CA GLU A 36 14.51 11.42 -6.78
C GLU A 36 15.78 12.12 -7.26
N ASN A 37 16.91 11.78 -6.68
CA ASN A 37 18.20 12.35 -7.09
C ASN A 37 18.54 11.98 -8.52
N ILE A 38 18.28 10.75 -8.91
CA ILE A 38 18.53 10.28 -10.28
C ILE A 38 17.65 11.05 -11.27
N PHE A 39 16.36 11.24 -10.96
CA PHE A 39 15.45 11.97 -11.85
C PHE A 39 15.83 13.43 -11.97
N GLU A 40 16.30 14.07 -10.89
CA GLU A 40 16.81 15.44 -10.97
C GLU A 40 17.98 15.53 -11.95
N TYR A 41 18.91 14.58 -11.88
CA TYR A 41 20.04 14.53 -12.79
C TYR A 41 19.58 14.30 -14.23
N VAL A 42 18.64 13.36 -14.43
CA VAL A 42 18.09 13.05 -15.75
C VAL A 42 17.44 14.28 -16.39
N GLU A 43 16.69 15.04 -15.61
CA GLU A 43 16.05 16.26 -16.10
C GLU A 43 17.08 17.35 -16.40
N THR A 44 18.03 17.55 -15.49
CA THR A 44 19.07 18.57 -15.65
C THR A 44 19.93 18.31 -16.88
N GLU A 45 20.31 17.06 -17.11
CA GLU A 45 21.19 16.68 -18.22
C GLU A 45 20.43 16.26 -19.48
N ASN A 46 19.10 16.38 -19.46
CA ASN A 46 18.24 16.08 -20.60
C ASN A 46 18.39 14.63 -21.10
N LEU A 47 18.43 13.69 -20.14
CA LEU A 47 18.67 12.27 -20.42
C LEU A 47 17.40 11.43 -20.36
N SER A 48 16.21 12.03 -20.53
CA SER A 48 14.94 11.32 -20.36
C SER A 48 14.74 10.14 -21.32
N ASP A 49 15.45 10.14 -22.47
CA ASP A 49 15.39 9.04 -23.43
C ASP A 49 16.54 8.06 -23.30
N ALA A 50 17.42 8.27 -22.31
CA ALA A 50 18.57 7.43 -22.14
C ALA A 50 18.21 6.06 -21.59
N THR A 51 18.98 5.05 -21.97
CA THR A 51 18.86 3.70 -21.43
C THR A 51 20.15 3.36 -20.72
N VAL A 52 20.07 2.88 -19.49
CA VAL A 52 21.23 2.49 -18.70
C VAL A 52 21.32 0.98 -18.65
N GLN A 53 22.45 0.44 -19.08
CA GLN A 53 22.71 -1.00 -19.01
C GLN A 53 23.15 -1.39 -17.60
N ILE A 54 22.55 -2.47 -17.09
CA ILE A 54 22.94 -3.06 -15.80
C ILE A 54 23.23 -4.54 -16.04
N SER A 55 23.73 -5.22 -15.01
CA SER A 55 24.20 -6.60 -15.16
C SER A 55 23.15 -7.58 -15.67
N ASP A 56 21.88 -7.38 -15.32
CA ASP A 56 20.79 -8.31 -15.67
C ASP A 56 19.69 -7.65 -16.51
N GLY A 57 20.01 -6.53 -17.16
CA GLY A 57 19.00 -5.86 -18.00
C GLY A 57 19.34 -4.40 -18.25
N ARG A 58 18.31 -3.58 -18.30
CA ARG A 58 18.44 -2.16 -18.58
C ARG A 58 17.42 -1.35 -17.84
N LEU A 59 17.75 -0.09 -17.56
CA LEU A 59 16.86 0.85 -16.92
C LEU A 59 16.48 1.95 -17.90
N LYS A 60 15.19 2.31 -17.89
CA LYS A 60 14.67 3.43 -18.67
C LYS A 60 13.96 4.39 -17.75
N PHE A 61 13.97 5.66 -18.12
CA PHE A 61 13.29 6.70 -17.35
C PHE A 61 11.98 7.02 -18.05
N ILE A 62 10.87 6.59 -17.45
CA ILE A 62 9.53 6.72 -18.05
C ILE A 62 8.60 7.40 -17.07
N SER A 63 7.54 7.98 -17.61
CA SER A 63 6.41 8.46 -16.82
C SER A 63 5.28 7.48 -16.95
N ILE A 64 4.69 7.10 -15.83
CA ILE A 64 3.52 6.22 -15.82
C ILE A 64 2.34 6.97 -15.23
N THR A 65 1.14 6.59 -15.66
CA THR A 65 -0.07 7.15 -15.10
C THR A 65 -0.49 6.31 -13.91
N GLN A 66 -0.62 6.95 -12.76
CA GLN A 66 -1.12 6.29 -11.57
C GLN A 66 -2.50 6.83 -11.27
N THR A 67 -3.48 5.94 -11.22
CA THR A 67 -4.85 6.29 -10.90
C THR A 67 -5.08 6.06 -9.41
N ALA A 68 -5.63 7.06 -8.74
CA ALA A 68 -5.94 6.93 -7.32
C ALA A 68 -6.93 5.79 -7.08
N PRO A 69 -6.82 5.07 -5.94
CA PRO A 69 -7.74 3.99 -5.63
C PRO A 69 -9.19 4.49 -5.54
N LEU A 70 -10.12 3.65 -5.94
CA LEU A 70 -11.54 3.97 -5.83
C LEU A 70 -11.99 3.76 -4.40
N THR A 71 -12.14 4.87 -3.66
CA THR A 71 -12.56 4.83 -2.27
C THR A 71 -14.03 5.21 -2.14
N LEU A 72 -14.63 4.85 -1.01
CA LEU A 72 -16.02 5.25 -0.72
C LEU A 72 -16.15 6.77 -0.64
N THR A 73 -15.15 7.43 -0.08
CA THR A 73 -15.13 8.90 0.00
C THR A 73 -15.14 9.53 -1.39
N PHE A 74 -14.32 9.00 -2.27
CA PHE A 74 -14.27 9.48 -3.65
C PHE A 74 -15.61 9.26 -4.38
N LEU A 75 -16.21 8.08 -4.20
CA LEU A 75 -17.52 7.78 -4.78
C LEU A 75 -18.58 8.77 -4.31
N LYS A 76 -18.58 9.07 -3.01
CA LYS A 76 -19.54 10.03 -2.45
C LYS A 76 -19.36 11.42 -3.07
N THR A 77 -18.10 11.84 -3.24
CA THR A 77 -17.81 13.13 -3.86
C THR A 77 -18.33 13.18 -5.29
N CYS A 78 -18.08 12.13 -6.07
CA CYS A 78 -18.55 12.06 -7.44
C CYS A 78 -20.08 12.09 -7.54
N LEU A 79 -20.73 11.33 -6.67
CA LEU A 79 -22.19 11.28 -6.66
C LEU A 79 -22.79 12.64 -6.25
N SER A 80 -22.15 13.31 -5.30
CA SER A 80 -22.59 14.64 -4.86
C SER A 80 -22.45 15.67 -5.95
N ASP A 81 -21.46 15.54 -6.83
CA ASP A 81 -21.29 16.43 -7.97
C ASP A 81 -22.35 16.22 -9.05
N CYS A 82 -22.85 14.99 -9.18
CA CYS A 82 -23.82 14.63 -10.22
C CYS A 82 -25.27 14.72 -9.75
N ILE A 83 -25.52 14.53 -8.47
CA ILE A 83 -26.85 14.43 -7.90
C ILE A 83 -27.02 15.52 -6.85
N LYS A 84 -28.00 16.39 -7.04
CA LYS A 84 -28.21 17.54 -6.13
C LYS A 84 -28.83 17.15 -4.79
N ASN A 85 -29.65 16.10 -4.76
CA ASN A 85 -30.34 15.70 -3.57
C ASN A 85 -29.41 14.87 -2.67
N THR A 86 -29.07 15.44 -1.50
CA THR A 86 -28.17 14.80 -0.54
C THR A 86 -28.71 13.46 -0.02
N GLU A 87 -30.02 13.37 0.17
CA GLU A 87 -30.65 12.12 0.64
C GLU A 87 -30.48 10.99 -0.39
N ASP A 88 -30.59 11.33 -1.67
CA ASP A 88 -30.38 10.34 -2.73
C ASP A 88 -28.95 9.84 -2.75
N VAL A 89 -27.98 10.75 -2.59
CA VAL A 89 -26.56 10.37 -2.49
C VAL A 89 -26.33 9.44 -1.32
N ASN A 90 -26.89 9.77 -0.16
CA ASN A 90 -26.73 8.94 1.03
C ASN A 90 -27.36 7.56 0.86
N SER A 91 -28.52 7.49 0.21
CA SER A 91 -29.20 6.22 -0.09
C SER A 91 -28.36 5.33 -1.00
N ILE A 92 -27.77 5.93 -2.04
CA ILE A 92 -26.90 5.21 -2.96
C ILE A 92 -25.66 4.70 -2.23
N MET A 93 -25.04 5.56 -1.41
CA MET A 93 -23.84 5.16 -0.65
C MET A 93 -24.16 4.02 0.32
N THR A 94 -25.30 4.06 0.97
CA THR A 94 -25.73 2.98 1.88
C THR A 94 -25.93 1.69 1.09
N TYR A 95 -26.56 1.77 -0.07
CA TYR A 95 -26.75 0.61 -0.95
C TYR A 95 -25.42 -0.01 -1.35
N ILE A 96 -24.46 0.83 -1.76
CA ILE A 96 -23.14 0.37 -2.17
C ILE A 96 -22.43 -0.34 -1.01
N LYS A 97 -22.43 0.26 0.18
CA LYS A 97 -21.81 -0.34 1.36
C LYS A 97 -22.43 -1.68 1.72
N ASN A 98 -23.75 -1.77 1.65
CA ASN A 98 -24.47 -3.00 2.02
C ASN A 98 -24.35 -4.08 0.95
N SER A 99 -24.08 -3.70 -0.30
CA SER A 99 -23.93 -4.63 -1.41
C SER A 99 -22.55 -5.26 -1.50
N ARG A 100 -21.57 -4.71 -0.79
CA ARG A 100 -20.21 -5.23 -0.85
C ARG A 100 -20.14 -6.63 -0.27
N HIS A 101 -19.46 -7.49 -0.99
CA HIS A 101 -19.27 -8.87 -0.57
C HIS A 101 -18.44 -8.91 0.72
N LYS A 102 -18.93 -9.64 1.70
CA LYS A 102 -18.22 -9.81 2.97
C LYS A 102 -17.95 -11.28 3.19
N LYS A 103 -16.78 -11.58 3.70
CA LYS A 103 -16.38 -12.95 3.97
C LYS A 103 -15.69 -12.99 5.32
N SER A 104 -16.12 -13.94 6.17
CA SER A 104 -15.43 -14.19 7.44
C SER A 104 -14.25 -15.10 7.21
N VAL A 105 -13.09 -14.68 7.65
CA VAL A 105 -11.85 -15.45 7.52
C VAL A 105 -11.24 -15.60 8.91
N PRO A 106 -10.92 -16.84 9.33
CA PRO A 106 -10.22 -17.01 10.61
C PRO A 106 -8.88 -16.29 10.60
N GLU A 107 -8.58 -15.64 11.71
CA GLU A 107 -7.32 -14.90 11.82
C GLU A 107 -6.83 -14.99 13.26
N ILE A 108 -5.51 -15.08 13.39
CA ILE A 108 -4.86 -15.02 14.70
C ILE A 108 -4.54 -13.56 14.97
N LYS A 109 -5.22 -13.00 15.96
CA LYS A 109 -5.00 -11.61 16.36
C LYS A 109 -3.93 -11.58 17.45
N ARG A 110 -2.88 -10.81 17.22
CA ARG A 110 -1.82 -10.63 18.20
C ARG A 110 -1.94 -9.26 18.86
N SER A 111 -1.93 -9.27 20.19
CA SER A 111 -1.91 -8.02 20.97
C SER A 111 -0.60 -7.96 21.75
N TYR A 112 -0.08 -6.75 21.90
CA TYR A 112 1.16 -6.54 22.62
C TYR A 112 0.88 -5.93 23.97
N THR A 113 1.65 -6.38 24.97
CA THR A 113 1.56 -5.79 26.31
C THR A 113 2.00 -4.34 26.24
N ASN A 114 1.17 -3.46 26.78
CA ASN A 114 1.50 -2.04 26.83
C ASN A 114 2.31 -1.76 28.08
N ASN A 115 3.61 -1.51 27.90
CA ASN A 115 4.54 -1.28 29.01
C ASN A 115 4.78 0.19 29.28
N LYS A 116 3.81 1.03 29.03
CA LYS A 116 3.94 2.43 29.38
C LYS A 116 3.98 2.63 30.88
N GLU A 117 4.92 3.36 31.29
CA GLU A 117 5.10 3.66 32.70
C GLU A 117 4.89 5.12 33.00
#